data_d6c490d9798c18335060e0ea693a1824
#
_entry.id   d6c490d9798c18335060e0ea693a1824
#
_cell.length_a   1.000
_cell.length_b   1.000
_cell.length_c   1.000
_cell.angle_alpha   90.00
_cell.angle_beta   90.00
_cell.angle_gamma   90.00
#
_symmetry.space_group_name_H-M   'P 1'
#
loop_
_entity.id
_entity.type
_entity.pdbx_description
1 polymer ?
#
loop_
_entity_poly.entity_id
_entity_poly.type
_entity_poly.pdbx_seq_one_letter_code
_entity_poly.pdbx_strand_id
1 'polypeptide(L)'
;MGVGHPLRGDDHVGSLITKRIIEATDGTLPENVYVFDAEDEVESLIGKLSKLNLQHVVFIDACEMHGKPGEINLLSVEETSYPFFTTHGIPLKVLAEQLLKGCEVWILAIQPKEMDLNEDLSPELHDAASRVSNFILSNLMEGVEQSV
;
A
#
# COMPACT_ATOMS: atom_id res chain seq x y z
N MET A 1 3.04 -0.74 3.07
CA MET A 1 2.36 0.44 3.67
C MET A 1 1.07 0.70 2.91
N GLY A 2 -0.07 0.72 3.61
CA GLY A 2 -1.36 1.05 3.03
C GLY A 2 -1.60 2.56 2.99
N VAL A 3 -2.20 3.03 1.91
CA VAL A 3 -2.55 4.43 1.68
C VAL A 3 -4.03 4.51 1.34
N GLY A 4 -4.68 5.59 1.72
CA GLY A 4 -6.04 5.90 1.34
C GLY A 4 -6.91 6.42 2.47
N HIS A 5 -7.76 7.37 2.12
CA HIS A 5 -8.65 8.03 3.07
C HIS A 5 -9.90 7.19 3.34
N PRO A 6 -10.24 6.87 4.62
CA PRO A 6 -11.33 5.96 4.96
C PRO A 6 -12.73 6.42 4.54
N LEU A 7 -12.91 7.71 4.24
CA LEU A 7 -14.20 8.29 3.84
C LEU A 7 -14.30 8.61 2.33
N ARG A 8 -13.41 8.07 1.51
CA ARG A 8 -13.37 8.36 0.07
C ARG A 8 -13.52 7.12 -0.80
N GLY A 9 -14.52 6.29 -0.54
CA GLY A 9 -14.84 5.16 -1.38
C GLY A 9 -13.65 4.24 -1.62
N ASP A 10 -13.34 3.98 -2.87
CA ASP A 10 -12.27 3.07 -3.29
C ASP A 10 -10.85 3.57 -2.93
N ASP A 11 -10.69 4.84 -2.63
CA ASP A 11 -9.42 5.40 -2.12
C ASP A 11 -8.96 4.70 -0.83
N HIS A 12 -9.89 4.19 -0.04
CA HIS A 12 -9.63 3.48 1.21
C HIS A 12 -8.97 2.10 1.05
N VAL A 13 -8.89 1.54 -0.15
CA VAL A 13 -8.49 0.13 -0.36
C VAL A 13 -7.13 -0.24 0.24
N GLY A 14 -6.12 0.60 0.08
CA GLY A 14 -4.78 0.33 0.60
C GLY A 14 -4.74 0.30 2.13
N SER A 15 -5.39 1.26 2.79
CA SER A 15 -5.55 1.30 4.24
C SER A 15 -6.33 0.07 4.73
N LEU A 16 -7.42 -0.30 4.08
CA LEU A 16 -8.21 -1.48 4.44
C LEU A 16 -7.38 -2.77 4.39
N ILE A 17 -6.59 -2.96 3.34
CA ILE A 17 -5.70 -4.13 3.20
C ILE A 17 -4.71 -4.21 4.36
N THR A 18 -4.03 -3.12 4.68
CA THR A 18 -3.06 -3.12 5.78
C THR A 18 -3.70 -3.32 7.13
N LYS A 19 -4.87 -2.76 7.40
CA LYS A 19 -5.64 -3.02 8.63
C LYS A 19 -5.99 -4.50 8.76
N ARG A 20 -6.46 -5.14 7.70
CA ARG A 20 -6.74 -6.59 7.70
C ARG A 20 -5.49 -7.43 8.00
N ILE A 21 -4.34 -7.06 7.44
CA ILE A 21 -3.08 -7.76 7.70
C ILE A 21 -2.67 -7.59 9.17
N ILE A 22 -2.71 -6.38 9.70
CA ILE A 22 -2.37 -6.09 11.10
C ILE A 22 -3.27 -6.89 12.06
N GLU A 23 -4.58 -6.89 11.84
CA GLU A 23 -5.55 -7.64 12.63
C GLU A 23 -5.31 -9.15 12.55
N ALA A 24 -5.11 -9.68 11.35
CA ALA A 24 -4.94 -11.13 11.14
C ALA A 24 -3.62 -11.67 11.72
N THR A 25 -2.59 -10.85 11.79
CA THR A 25 -1.28 -11.24 12.34
C THR A 25 -1.16 -10.99 13.85
N ASP A 26 -2.11 -10.27 14.43
CA ASP A 26 -2.08 -9.84 15.85
C ASP A 26 -0.71 -9.26 16.26
N GLY A 27 -0.12 -8.49 15.36
CA GLY A 27 1.21 -7.89 15.52
C GLY A 27 2.40 -8.87 15.41
N THR A 28 2.15 -10.15 15.11
CA THR A 28 3.22 -11.14 14.91
C THR A 28 3.61 -11.19 13.44
N LEU A 29 4.74 -10.57 13.12
CA LEU A 29 5.29 -10.51 11.78
C LEU A 29 6.65 -11.21 11.72
N PRO A 30 7.07 -11.70 10.54
CA PRO A 30 8.45 -12.18 10.35
C PRO A 30 9.46 -11.09 10.69
N GLU A 31 10.66 -11.51 11.08
CA GLU A 31 11.76 -10.59 11.34
C GLU A 31 12.02 -9.70 10.10
N ASN A 32 12.23 -8.42 10.33
CA ASN A 32 12.47 -7.41 9.28
C ASN A 32 11.29 -7.14 8.34
N VAL A 33 10.09 -7.58 8.69
CA VAL A 33 8.86 -7.22 7.99
C VAL A 33 8.06 -6.24 8.83
N TYR A 34 7.63 -5.15 8.20
CA TYR A 34 6.85 -4.10 8.85
C TYR A 34 5.58 -3.82 8.05
N VAL A 35 4.48 -3.64 8.73
CA VAL A 35 3.20 -3.26 8.12
C VAL A 35 2.72 -1.96 8.75
N PHE A 36 2.47 -0.96 7.92
CA PHE A 36 2.00 0.35 8.35
C PHE A 36 0.74 0.74 7.59
N ASP A 37 -0.20 1.31 8.31
CA ASP A 37 -1.35 1.99 7.74
C ASP A 37 -1.09 3.50 7.80
N ALA A 38 -0.93 4.12 6.64
CA ALA A 38 -0.68 5.55 6.52
C ALA A 38 -1.96 6.36 6.44
N GLU A 39 -3.08 5.72 6.05
CA GLU A 39 -4.26 6.47 5.65
C GLU A 39 -3.88 7.58 4.65
N ASP A 40 -3.95 8.84 5.06
CA ASP A 40 -3.57 10.02 4.27
C ASP A 40 -2.31 10.74 4.79
N GLU A 41 -1.60 10.16 5.77
CA GLU A 41 -0.40 10.75 6.38
C GLU A 41 0.93 10.13 5.84
N VAL A 42 1.01 9.93 4.53
CA VAL A 42 2.14 9.25 3.88
C VAL A 42 3.48 9.91 4.20
N GLU A 43 3.56 11.24 4.15
CA GLU A 43 4.81 11.99 4.37
C GLU A 43 5.36 11.76 5.78
N SER A 44 4.48 11.76 6.77
CA SER A 44 4.85 11.52 8.17
C SER A 44 5.48 10.14 8.36
N LEU A 45 4.91 9.11 7.73
CA LEU A 45 5.41 7.75 7.82
C LEU A 45 6.68 7.53 7.02
N ILE A 46 6.84 8.11 5.85
CA ILE A 46 8.09 8.00 5.07
C ILE A 46 9.29 8.48 5.89
N GLY A 47 9.14 9.57 6.64
CA GLY A 47 10.18 10.04 7.55
C GLY A 47 10.56 9.02 8.64
N LYS A 48 9.61 8.23 9.12
CA LYS A 48 9.88 7.11 10.05
C LYS A 48 10.52 5.92 9.35
N LEU A 49 10.03 5.56 8.16
CA LEU A 49 10.57 4.46 7.35
C LEU A 49 12.05 4.66 6.99
N SER A 50 12.46 5.89 6.71
CA SER A 50 13.85 6.21 6.36
C SER A 50 14.86 5.83 7.44
N LYS A 51 14.41 5.64 8.69
CA LYS A 51 15.24 5.26 9.84
C LYS A 51 15.35 3.75 10.03
N LEU A 52 14.57 2.95 9.30
CA LEU A 52 14.51 1.49 9.47
C LEU A 52 15.50 0.73 8.59
N ASN A 53 16.28 1.42 7.74
CA ASN A 53 17.22 0.80 6.81
C ASN A 53 16.61 -0.32 5.96
N LEU A 54 15.47 -0.04 5.35
CA LEU A 54 14.70 -0.98 4.55
C LEU A 54 15.33 -1.21 3.19
N GLN A 55 15.23 -2.44 2.68
CA GLN A 55 15.64 -2.79 1.31
C GLN A 55 14.50 -2.55 0.31
N HIS A 56 13.28 -2.84 0.71
CA HIS A 56 12.09 -2.72 -0.12
C HIS A 56 10.96 -2.04 0.64
N VAL A 57 10.22 -1.19 -0.05
CA VAL A 57 8.95 -0.62 0.44
C VAL A 57 7.90 -0.83 -0.63
N VAL A 58 6.76 -1.36 -0.25
CA VAL A 58 5.58 -1.49 -1.12
C VAL A 58 4.47 -0.60 -0.58
N PHE A 59 4.08 0.38 -1.36
CA PHE A 59 2.86 1.16 -1.13
C PHE A 59 1.67 0.41 -1.73
N ILE A 60 0.57 0.33 -1.02
CA ILE A 60 -0.69 -0.23 -1.51
C ILE A 60 -1.69 0.91 -1.59
N ASP A 61 -2.14 1.23 -2.78
CA ASP A 61 -2.95 2.42 -3.03
C ASP A 61 -3.93 2.22 -4.20
N ALA A 62 -5.04 2.96 -4.16
CA ALA A 62 -5.90 3.11 -5.31
C ALA A 62 -5.25 4.06 -6.31
N CYS A 63 -5.11 3.63 -7.54
CA CYS A 63 -4.44 4.41 -8.59
C CYS A 63 -5.23 4.36 -9.88
N GLU A 64 -5.49 5.52 -10.47
CA GLU A 64 -6.09 5.62 -11.80
C GLU A 64 -5.07 5.19 -12.87
N MET A 65 -5.31 4.03 -13.44
CA MET A 65 -4.44 3.43 -14.46
C MET A 65 -5.14 3.28 -15.82
N HIS A 66 -6.36 3.81 -15.95
CA HIS A 66 -7.22 3.62 -17.12
C HIS A 66 -7.57 2.13 -17.40
N GLY A 67 -7.54 1.33 -16.33
CA GLY A 67 -7.85 -0.09 -16.37
C GLY A 67 -9.29 -0.39 -15.94
N LYS A 68 -9.58 -1.67 -15.76
CA LYS A 68 -10.86 -2.13 -15.21
C LYS A 68 -10.84 -1.99 -13.67
N PRO A 69 -11.95 -1.59 -13.03
CA PRO A 69 -12.05 -1.57 -11.57
C PRO A 69 -11.63 -2.90 -10.94
N GLY A 70 -10.78 -2.82 -9.93
CA GLY A 70 -10.19 -3.99 -9.26
C GLY A 70 -8.96 -4.61 -9.95
N GLU A 71 -8.53 -4.09 -11.09
CA GLU A 71 -7.27 -4.48 -11.71
C GLU A 71 -6.09 -4.12 -10.81
N ILE A 72 -5.13 -5.03 -10.68
CA ILE A 72 -3.99 -4.92 -9.77
C ILE A 72 -2.69 -4.95 -10.57
N ASN A 73 -1.84 -3.96 -10.36
CA ASN A 73 -0.51 -3.90 -10.97
C ASN A 73 0.56 -3.58 -9.91
N LEU A 74 1.69 -4.25 -9.99
CA LEU A 74 2.87 -3.93 -9.20
C LEU A 74 3.82 -3.09 -10.07
N LEU A 75 4.05 -1.85 -9.66
CA LEU A 75 4.80 -0.87 -10.44
C LEU A 75 6.01 -0.37 -9.65
N SER A 76 7.17 -0.31 -10.29
CA SER A 76 8.33 0.38 -9.72
C SER A 76 8.11 1.89 -9.76
N VAL A 77 8.36 2.58 -8.65
CA VAL A 77 8.25 4.04 -8.58
C VAL A 77 9.21 4.74 -9.56
N GLU A 78 10.38 4.15 -9.81
CA GLU A 78 11.36 4.71 -10.73
C GLU A 78 10.96 4.54 -12.20
N GLU A 79 10.33 3.41 -12.54
CA GLU A 79 10.03 3.03 -13.93
C GLU A 79 8.63 3.43 -14.38
N THR A 80 7.72 3.71 -13.45
CA THR A 80 6.34 4.07 -13.79
C THR A 80 6.22 5.49 -14.32
N SER A 81 5.37 5.67 -15.33
CA SER A 81 4.95 6.97 -15.83
C SER A 81 3.69 7.50 -15.13
N TYR A 82 3.02 6.70 -14.31
CA TYR A 82 1.83 7.15 -13.58
C TYR A 82 2.20 8.14 -12.48
N PRO A 83 1.47 9.26 -12.38
CA PRO A 83 1.71 10.25 -11.33
C PRO A 83 1.11 9.77 -10.01
N PHE A 84 1.96 9.28 -9.10
CA PHE A 84 1.57 9.01 -7.73
C PHE A 84 1.91 10.21 -6.86
N PHE A 85 0.91 10.77 -6.21
CA PHE A 85 1.06 11.93 -5.36
C PHE A 85 0.63 11.62 -3.93
N THR A 86 1.31 12.26 -2.99
CA THR A 86 0.87 12.29 -1.59
C THR A 86 -0.33 13.24 -1.44
N THR A 87 -0.93 13.25 -0.26
CA THR A 87 -2.05 14.13 0.09
C THR A 87 -1.73 15.62 -0.13
N HIS A 88 -0.47 16.01 0.02
CA HIS A 88 -0.01 17.40 -0.19
C HIS A 88 0.47 17.66 -1.63
N GLY A 89 0.21 16.75 -2.56
CA GLY A 89 0.58 16.90 -3.96
C GLY A 89 2.07 16.70 -4.25
N ILE A 90 2.83 16.16 -3.32
CA ILE A 90 4.25 15.85 -3.53
C ILE A 90 4.35 14.53 -4.29
N PRO A 91 5.09 14.47 -5.41
CA PRO A 91 5.29 13.21 -6.12
C PRO A 91 5.98 12.17 -5.22
N LEU A 92 5.42 10.97 -5.14
CA LEU A 92 5.99 9.89 -4.32
C LEU A 92 7.43 9.55 -4.75
N LYS A 93 7.71 9.66 -6.04
CA LYS A 93 9.07 9.49 -6.57
C LYS A 93 10.08 10.44 -5.93
N VAL A 94 9.71 11.71 -5.75
CA VAL A 94 10.58 12.72 -5.12
C VAL A 94 10.84 12.37 -3.65
N LEU A 95 9.80 11.97 -2.92
CA LEU A 95 9.95 11.55 -1.52
C LEU A 95 10.81 10.29 -1.39
N ALA A 96 10.61 9.32 -2.26
CA ALA A 96 11.41 8.09 -2.28
C ALA A 96 12.90 8.39 -2.54
N GLU A 97 13.21 9.21 -3.52
CA GLU A 97 14.57 9.62 -3.85
C GLU A 97 15.27 10.37 -2.72
N GLN A 98 14.54 11.18 -1.98
CA GLN A 98 15.09 11.98 -0.88
C GLN A 98 15.22 11.22 0.44
N LEU A 99 14.20 10.44 0.80
CA LEU A 99 14.06 9.86 2.13
C LEU A 99 14.31 8.35 2.19
N LEU A 100 14.16 7.64 1.09
CA LEU A 100 14.32 6.19 0.99
C LEU A 100 15.50 5.80 0.10
N LYS A 101 16.61 6.49 0.24
CA LYS A 101 17.84 6.24 -0.53
C LYS A 101 18.33 4.80 -0.33
N GLY A 102 18.62 4.13 -1.44
CA GLY A 102 19.06 2.74 -1.44
C GLY A 102 17.95 1.71 -1.21
N CYS A 103 16.70 2.15 -1.11
CA CYS A 103 15.52 1.31 -0.98
C CYS A 103 14.82 1.18 -2.33
N GLU A 104 14.42 -0.03 -2.69
CA GLU A 104 13.55 -0.24 -3.85
C GLU A 104 12.09 0.07 -3.45
N VAL A 105 11.47 1.00 -4.14
CA VAL A 105 10.11 1.45 -3.84
C VAL A 105 9.16 1.01 -4.94
N TRP A 106 8.10 0.31 -4.52
CA TRP A 106 7.07 -0.25 -5.37
C TRP A 106 5.69 0.27 -4.98
N ILE A 107 4.79 0.28 -5.93
CA ILE A 107 3.39 0.54 -5.70
C ILE A 107 2.58 -0.67 -6.17
N LEU A 108 1.84 -1.27 -5.26
CA LEU A 108 0.76 -2.19 -5.58
C LEU A 108 -0.48 -1.34 -5.85
N ALA A 109 -0.68 -1.02 -7.11
CA ALA A 109 -1.73 -0.14 -7.58
C ALA A 109 -3.00 -0.94 -7.85
N ILE A 110 -4.13 -0.46 -7.36
CA ILE A 110 -5.45 -1.07 -7.58
C ILE A 110 -6.33 -0.05 -8.27
N GLN A 111 -6.85 -0.42 -9.46
CA GLN A 111 -7.72 0.47 -10.23
C GLN A 111 -9.03 0.73 -9.48
N PRO A 112 -9.34 1.97 -9.09
CA PRO A 112 -10.60 2.31 -8.45
C PRO A 112 -11.74 2.36 -9.45
N LYS A 113 -12.97 2.23 -8.94
CA LYS A 113 -14.20 2.52 -9.64
C LYS A 113 -14.70 3.93 -9.30
N GLU A 114 -14.77 4.24 -8.02
CA GLU A 114 -15.27 5.50 -7.48
C GLU A 114 -14.45 5.92 -6.24
N MET A 115 -14.12 7.20 -6.13
CA MET A 115 -13.40 7.76 -5.00
C MET A 115 -14.11 8.99 -4.40
N ASP A 116 -15.43 9.00 -4.44
CA ASP A 116 -16.22 10.09 -3.90
C ASP A 116 -16.36 10.02 -2.38
N LEU A 117 -16.54 11.18 -1.76
CA LEU A 117 -16.71 11.27 -0.30
C LEU A 117 -17.98 10.51 0.15
N ASN A 118 -17.85 9.80 1.28
CA ASN A 118 -18.89 9.02 1.94
C ASN A 118 -19.43 7.82 1.15
N GLU A 119 -18.74 7.44 0.07
CA GLU A 119 -19.05 6.21 -0.63
C GLU A 119 -18.35 5.01 0.03
N ASP A 120 -19.03 3.87 0.07
CA ASP A 120 -18.42 2.61 0.48
C ASP A 120 -17.48 2.09 -0.61
N LEU A 121 -16.58 1.20 -0.24
CA LEU A 121 -15.73 0.50 -1.19
C LEU A 121 -16.59 -0.26 -2.21
N SER A 122 -16.29 -0.11 -3.49
CA SER A 122 -17.00 -0.85 -4.54
C SER A 122 -16.81 -2.38 -4.42
N PRO A 123 -17.74 -3.20 -4.93
CA PRO A 123 -17.58 -4.66 -4.89
C PRO A 123 -16.30 -5.15 -5.54
N GLU A 124 -15.87 -4.51 -6.62
CA GLU A 124 -14.62 -4.83 -7.33
C GLU A 124 -13.40 -4.60 -6.44
N LEU A 125 -13.41 -3.53 -5.65
CA LEU A 125 -12.33 -3.22 -4.73
C LEU A 125 -12.38 -4.07 -3.45
N HIS A 126 -13.55 -4.48 -2.99
CA HIS A 126 -13.68 -5.48 -1.93
C HIS A 126 -13.06 -6.82 -2.34
N ASP A 127 -13.32 -7.27 -3.57
CA ASP A 127 -12.72 -8.49 -4.12
C ASP A 127 -11.19 -8.34 -4.24
N ALA A 128 -10.71 -7.25 -4.82
CA ALA A 128 -9.29 -6.95 -4.93
C ALA A 128 -8.60 -6.91 -3.56
N ALA A 129 -9.21 -6.25 -2.58
CA ALA A 129 -8.69 -6.18 -1.21
C ALA A 129 -8.56 -7.56 -0.57
N SER A 130 -9.55 -8.43 -0.76
CA SER A 130 -9.52 -9.80 -0.26
C SER A 130 -8.42 -10.63 -0.91
N ARG A 131 -8.27 -10.55 -2.22
CA ARG A 131 -7.22 -11.25 -2.96
C ARG A 131 -5.82 -10.81 -2.53
N VAL A 132 -5.59 -9.51 -2.43
CA VAL A 132 -4.29 -8.96 -2.00
C VAL A 132 -3.99 -9.31 -0.55
N SER A 133 -4.94 -9.12 0.36
CA SER A 133 -4.75 -9.45 1.79
C SER A 133 -4.42 -10.93 1.97
N ASN A 134 -5.16 -11.82 1.34
CA ASN A 134 -4.95 -13.28 1.44
C ASN A 134 -3.59 -13.68 0.85
N PHE A 135 -3.20 -13.10 -0.27
CA PHE A 135 -1.90 -13.37 -0.88
C PHE A 135 -0.75 -12.95 0.03
N ILE A 136 -0.81 -11.74 0.59
CA ILE A 136 0.22 -11.25 1.51
C ILE A 136 0.27 -12.09 2.78
N LEU A 137 -0.88 -12.37 3.39
CA LEU A 137 -0.96 -13.18 4.62
C LEU A 137 -0.40 -14.60 4.41
N SER A 138 -0.71 -15.27 3.32
CA SER A 138 -0.16 -16.60 3.01
C SER A 138 1.36 -16.57 2.95
N ASN A 139 1.94 -15.58 2.29
CA ASN A 139 3.39 -15.45 2.19
C ASN A 139 4.06 -15.06 3.52
N LEU A 140 3.42 -14.22 4.32
CA LEU A 140 3.92 -13.86 5.66
C LEU A 140 3.93 -15.07 6.60
N MET A 141 2.90 -15.89 6.59
CA MET A 141 2.80 -17.08 7.45
C MET A 141 3.82 -18.14 7.08
N GLU A 142 4.05 -18.39 5.79
CA GLU A 142 5.13 -19.28 5.34
C GLU A 142 6.51 -18.80 5.81
N GLY A 143 6.76 -17.51 5.78
CA GLY A 143 7.99 -16.90 6.30
C GLY A 143 8.21 -17.12 7.80
N VAL A 144 7.14 -17.08 8.61
CA VAL A 144 7.20 -17.36 10.05
C VAL A 144 7.56 -18.83 10.32
N GLU A 145 6.98 -19.77 9.60
CA GLU A 145 7.26 -21.21 9.76
C GLU A 145 8.71 -21.55 9.40
N GLN A 146 9.31 -20.88 8.42
CA GLN A 146 10.72 -21.09 8.03
C GLN A 146 11.72 -20.46 9.00
N SER A 147 11.30 -19.52 9.83
CA SER A 147 12.15 -18.84 10.82
C SER A 147 12.23 -19.57 12.17
N VAL A 148 11.49 -20.63 12.32
CA VAL A 148 11.52 -21.55 13.49
C VAL A 148 12.36 -22.81 13.15
#